data_7ab4356b889f377f0bb5ce593344a3b0
#
_entry.id   7ab4356b889f377f0bb5ce593344a3b0
#
_cell.length_a   1.000
_cell.length_b   1.000
_cell.length_c   1.000
_cell.angle_alpha   90.00
_cell.angle_beta   90.00
_cell.angle_gamma   90.00
#
_symmetry.space_group_name_H-M   'P 1'
#
loop_
_entity.id
_entity.type
_entity.pdbx_description
1 polymer ?
#
loop_
_entity_poly.entity_id
_entity_poly.type
_entity_poly.pdbx_seq_one_letter_code
_entity_poly.pdbx_strand_id
1 'polypeptide(L)'
;IRLNPSKLAHALSDAGILVSTLYLMFLAVSVIDFCLNFTGLSNFIATDIIHLLRNYDTGLTDNGFFLFVALLVTMLMAILLGMGMPSVPAYLNVALLMGPMLVGLGIATFTAHMFIFYFAVASAITPPVAIAAFAASSLTKADPMSTAFSAVKSGIVMFIIPFIFAFYPELLVIDAAKIDPNSPTADYLPGYDGN
;
A
#
# COMPACT_ATOMS: atom_id res chain seq x y z
N ILE A 1 4.08 -1.03 43.28
CA ILE A 1 2.97 -1.40 42.36
C ILE A 1 2.63 -2.84 42.68
N ARG A 2 1.52 -3.12 43.39
CA ARG A 2 1.04 -4.50 43.60
C ARG A 2 0.41 -4.99 42.32
N LEU A 3 1.10 -5.85 41.57
CA LEU A 3 0.57 -6.57 40.45
C LEU A 3 -0.53 -7.52 40.97
N ASN A 4 -1.77 -7.21 40.65
CA ASN A 4 -2.90 -8.09 40.94
C ASN A 4 -2.88 -9.24 39.90
N PRO A 5 -2.70 -10.51 40.34
CA PRO A 5 -2.53 -11.64 39.42
C PRO A 5 -3.74 -11.84 38.49
N SER A 6 -4.95 -11.52 38.92
CA SER A 6 -6.14 -11.59 38.09
C SER A 6 -6.13 -10.57 36.94
N LYS A 7 -5.69 -9.34 37.23
CA LYS A 7 -5.55 -8.31 36.15
C LYS A 7 -4.46 -8.67 35.16
N LEU A 8 -3.37 -9.29 35.62
CA LEU A 8 -2.32 -9.76 34.73
C LEU A 8 -2.82 -10.91 33.85
N ALA A 9 -3.58 -11.85 34.40
CA ALA A 9 -4.16 -12.94 33.64
C ALA A 9 -5.15 -12.45 32.55
N HIS A 10 -6.00 -11.47 32.89
CA HIS A 10 -6.89 -10.85 31.89
C HIS A 10 -6.12 -10.13 30.80
N ALA A 11 -5.10 -9.34 31.15
CA ALA A 11 -4.29 -8.64 30.15
C ALA A 11 -3.54 -9.62 29.23
N LEU A 12 -3.03 -10.73 29.76
CA LEU A 12 -2.41 -11.79 28.96
C LEU A 12 -3.41 -12.51 28.06
N SER A 13 -4.62 -12.76 28.55
CA SER A 13 -5.70 -13.35 27.75
C SER A 13 -6.09 -12.43 26.59
N ASP A 14 -6.29 -11.15 26.85
CA ASP A 14 -6.66 -10.17 25.83
C ASP A 14 -5.53 -10.00 24.79
N ALA A 15 -4.28 -9.96 25.22
CA ALA A 15 -3.14 -9.95 24.30
C ALA A 15 -3.05 -11.23 23.47
N GLY A 16 -3.33 -12.40 24.08
CA GLY A 16 -3.37 -13.68 23.38
C GLY A 16 -4.45 -13.73 22.30
N ILE A 17 -5.64 -13.20 22.57
CA ILE A 17 -6.73 -13.09 21.59
C ILE A 17 -6.33 -12.18 20.44
N LEU A 18 -5.75 -11.02 20.72
CA LEU A 18 -5.25 -10.10 19.69
C LEU A 18 -4.19 -10.75 18.80
N VAL A 19 -3.19 -11.39 19.39
CA VAL A 19 -2.12 -12.06 18.63
C VAL A 19 -2.68 -13.20 17.78
N SER A 20 -3.57 -14.02 18.32
CA SER A 20 -4.18 -15.13 17.58
C SER A 20 -5.03 -14.64 16.42
N THR A 21 -5.77 -13.57 16.61
CA THR A 21 -6.58 -12.96 15.54
C THR A 21 -5.71 -12.42 14.42
N LEU A 22 -4.64 -11.70 14.75
CA LEU A 22 -3.66 -11.21 13.77
C LEU A 22 -2.98 -12.37 13.03
N TYR A 23 -2.59 -13.44 13.74
CA TYR A 23 -1.97 -14.60 13.14
C TYR A 23 -2.91 -15.33 12.15
N LEU A 24 -4.19 -15.49 12.52
CA LEU A 24 -5.20 -16.05 11.62
C LEU A 24 -5.41 -15.17 10.37
N MET A 25 -5.40 -13.85 10.53
CA MET A 25 -5.43 -12.93 9.38
C MET A 25 -4.22 -13.12 8.47
N PHE A 26 -3.00 -13.22 9.03
CA PHE A 26 -1.80 -13.49 8.24
C PHE A 26 -1.88 -14.82 7.49
N LEU A 27 -2.39 -15.86 8.13
CA LEU A 27 -2.61 -17.16 7.46
C LEU A 27 -3.61 -17.05 6.31
N ALA A 28 -4.73 -16.36 6.52
CA ALA A 28 -5.73 -16.16 5.46
C ALA A 28 -5.14 -15.40 4.27
N VAL A 29 -4.38 -14.33 4.52
CA VAL A 29 -3.68 -13.56 3.48
C VAL A 29 -2.66 -14.44 2.76
N SER A 30 -1.88 -15.25 3.48
CA SER A 30 -0.89 -16.16 2.87
C SER A 30 -1.54 -17.20 1.95
N VAL A 31 -2.74 -17.68 2.28
CA VAL A 31 -3.50 -18.59 1.40
C VAL A 31 -3.92 -17.86 0.12
N ILE A 32 -4.39 -16.62 0.24
CA ILE A 32 -4.77 -15.80 -0.92
C ILE A 32 -3.54 -15.55 -1.80
N ASP A 33 -2.40 -15.16 -1.20
CA ASP A 33 -1.14 -14.94 -1.91
C ASP A 33 -0.67 -16.20 -2.63
N PHE A 34 -0.73 -17.34 -1.96
CA PHE A 34 -0.42 -18.63 -2.58
C PHE A 34 -1.31 -18.90 -3.79
N CYS A 35 -2.62 -18.70 -3.66
CA CYS A 35 -3.57 -18.90 -4.77
C CYS A 35 -3.28 -17.93 -5.93
N LEU A 36 -3.03 -16.65 -5.67
CA LEU A 36 -2.72 -15.64 -6.68
C LEU A 36 -1.43 -15.96 -7.43
N ASN A 37 -0.38 -16.38 -6.70
CA ASN A 37 0.89 -16.75 -7.30
C ASN A 37 0.80 -18.09 -8.07
N PHE A 38 0.13 -19.09 -7.50
CA PHE A 38 -0.02 -20.39 -8.13
C PHE A 38 -0.84 -20.34 -9.43
N THR A 39 -1.90 -19.54 -9.43
CA THR A 39 -2.74 -19.31 -10.63
C THR A 39 -2.11 -18.38 -11.65
N GLY A 40 -1.04 -17.68 -11.30
CA GLY A 40 -0.46 -16.62 -12.13
C GLY A 40 -1.37 -15.41 -12.33
N LEU A 41 -2.46 -15.32 -11.54
CA LEU A 41 -3.47 -14.28 -11.69
C LEU A 41 -2.88 -12.88 -11.50
N SER A 42 -1.89 -12.72 -10.64
CA SER A 42 -1.19 -11.45 -10.43
C SER A 42 -0.53 -10.95 -11.73
N ASN A 43 0.18 -11.84 -12.42
CA ASN A 43 0.83 -11.51 -13.69
C ASN A 43 -0.20 -11.29 -14.81
N PHE A 44 -1.28 -12.08 -14.82
CA PHE A 44 -2.37 -11.95 -15.79
C PHE A 44 -3.05 -10.58 -15.64
N ILE A 45 -3.44 -10.19 -14.43
CA ILE A 45 -4.06 -8.88 -14.17
C ILE A 45 -3.09 -7.74 -14.52
N ALA A 46 -1.80 -7.86 -14.15
CA ALA A 46 -0.81 -6.85 -14.47
C ALA A 46 -0.65 -6.67 -15.99
N THR A 47 -0.53 -7.78 -16.74
CA THR A 47 -0.43 -7.74 -18.20
C THR A 47 -1.70 -7.25 -18.89
N ASP A 48 -2.86 -7.67 -18.42
CA ASP A 48 -4.14 -7.21 -18.99
C ASP A 48 -4.39 -5.72 -18.73
N ILE A 49 -4.06 -5.23 -17.53
CA ILE A 49 -4.12 -3.79 -17.24
C ILE A 49 -3.16 -3.02 -18.16
N ILE A 50 -1.93 -3.50 -18.34
CA ILE A 50 -0.96 -2.88 -19.25
C ILE A 50 -1.47 -2.91 -20.68
N HIS A 51 -2.04 -4.03 -21.15
CA HIS A 51 -2.61 -4.15 -22.50
C HIS A 51 -3.84 -3.27 -22.70
N LEU A 52 -4.76 -3.23 -21.71
CA LEU A 52 -5.90 -2.33 -21.73
C LEU A 52 -5.45 -0.87 -21.83
N LEU A 53 -4.51 -0.47 -21.00
CA LEU A 53 -3.99 0.89 -21.00
C LEU A 53 -3.24 1.23 -22.30
N ARG A 54 -2.48 0.28 -22.90
CA ARG A 54 -1.84 0.45 -24.19
C ARG A 54 -2.80 0.52 -25.36
N ASN A 55 -3.88 -0.28 -25.35
CA ASN A 55 -4.87 -0.28 -26.43
C ASN A 55 -5.77 0.97 -26.42
N TYR A 56 -5.85 1.68 -25.32
CA TYR A 56 -6.49 3.00 -25.21
C TYR A 56 -5.57 4.15 -25.66
N ASP A 57 -4.44 3.82 -26.31
CA ASP A 57 -3.49 4.79 -26.86
C ASP A 57 -4.08 5.49 -28.09
N THR A 58 -5.04 6.38 -27.83
CA THR A 58 -5.63 7.28 -28.83
C THR A 58 -4.80 8.57 -28.94
N GLY A 59 -3.49 8.46 -29.15
CA GLY A 59 -2.65 9.63 -29.49
C GLY A 59 -2.36 10.61 -28.34
N LEU A 60 -2.68 10.26 -27.09
CA LEU A 60 -2.30 11.00 -25.89
C LEU A 60 -1.02 10.41 -25.25
N THR A 61 -0.10 10.03 -26.12
CA THR A 61 1.18 9.40 -25.75
C THR A 61 2.19 10.39 -25.16
N ASP A 62 1.80 11.15 -24.18
CA ASP A 62 2.78 11.61 -23.20
C ASP A 62 2.86 10.51 -22.13
N ASN A 63 4.01 9.86 -22.04
CA ASN A 63 4.29 8.76 -21.10
C ASN A 63 3.86 9.07 -19.64
N GLY A 64 3.75 10.35 -19.28
CA GLY A 64 3.32 10.83 -17.97
C GLY A 64 1.86 10.61 -17.65
N PHE A 65 0.94 10.74 -18.59
CA PHE A 65 -0.49 10.54 -18.31
C PHE A 65 -0.82 9.07 -18.07
N PHE A 66 -0.22 8.19 -18.87
CA PHE A 66 -0.37 6.75 -18.71
C PHE A 66 0.15 6.28 -17.34
N LEU A 67 1.32 6.75 -16.96
CA LEU A 67 1.90 6.48 -15.65
C LEU A 67 1.00 7.01 -14.51
N PHE A 68 0.45 8.20 -14.66
CA PHE A 68 -0.46 8.78 -13.68
C PHE A 68 -1.72 7.91 -13.48
N VAL A 69 -2.32 7.41 -14.58
CA VAL A 69 -3.50 6.52 -14.51
C VAL A 69 -3.14 5.19 -13.83
N ALA A 70 -1.99 4.60 -14.16
CA ALA A 70 -1.52 3.36 -13.52
C ALA A 70 -1.30 3.54 -12.01
N LEU A 71 -0.70 4.66 -11.60
CA LEU A 71 -0.54 5.03 -10.20
C LEU A 71 -1.90 5.23 -9.50
N LEU A 72 -2.86 5.85 -10.18
CA LEU A 72 -4.21 6.08 -9.64
C LEU A 72 -4.95 4.75 -9.43
N VAL A 73 -4.86 3.83 -10.38
CA VAL A 73 -5.40 2.46 -10.24
C VAL A 73 -4.73 1.73 -9.08
N THR A 74 -3.40 1.80 -8.97
CA THR A 74 -2.66 1.20 -7.86
C THR A 74 -3.07 1.79 -6.51
N MET A 75 -3.25 3.11 -6.43
CA MET A 75 -3.77 3.79 -5.23
C MET A 75 -5.14 3.23 -4.83
N LEU A 76 -6.07 3.17 -5.77
CA LEU A 76 -7.42 2.65 -5.51
C LEU A 76 -7.38 1.18 -5.05
N MET A 77 -6.58 0.36 -5.70
CA MET A 77 -6.40 -1.05 -5.31
C MET A 77 -5.77 -1.17 -3.92
N ALA A 78 -4.76 -0.35 -3.61
CA ALA A 78 -4.13 -0.36 -2.29
C ALA A 78 -5.10 0.05 -1.18
N ILE A 79 -5.94 1.05 -1.42
CA ILE A 79 -6.98 1.47 -0.47
C ILE A 79 -8.05 0.37 -0.34
N LEU A 80 -8.58 -0.15 -1.44
CA LEU A 80 -9.64 -1.16 -1.42
C LEU A 80 -9.20 -2.46 -0.76
N LEU A 81 -8.04 -3.00 -1.14
CA LEU A 81 -7.51 -4.24 -0.56
C LEU A 81 -7.00 -4.02 0.87
N GLY A 82 -6.58 -2.81 1.21
CA GLY A 82 -6.15 -2.45 2.56
C GLY A 82 -7.28 -2.22 3.55
N MET A 83 -8.53 -2.05 3.08
CA MET A 83 -9.67 -1.84 3.97
C MET A 83 -9.91 -3.05 4.86
N GLY A 84 -9.91 -2.83 6.16
CA GLY A 84 -10.20 -3.89 7.13
C GLY A 84 -9.02 -4.80 7.48
N MET A 85 -7.84 -4.57 6.91
CA MET A 85 -6.62 -5.32 7.20
C MET A 85 -5.56 -4.45 7.90
N PRO A 86 -4.66 -5.05 8.70
CA PRO A 86 -3.45 -4.38 9.14
C PRO A 86 -2.58 -3.95 7.95
N SER A 87 -1.79 -2.89 8.12
CA SER A 87 -1.03 -2.28 7.02
C SER A 87 -0.02 -3.22 6.36
N VAL A 88 0.59 -4.16 7.09
CA VAL A 88 1.59 -5.08 6.54
C VAL A 88 0.96 -6.09 5.57
N PRO A 89 -0.10 -6.86 5.92
CA PRO A 89 -0.82 -7.70 4.96
C PRO A 89 -1.39 -6.91 3.77
N ALA A 90 -1.95 -5.73 4.02
CA ALA A 90 -2.46 -4.87 2.97
C ALA A 90 -1.37 -4.51 1.95
N TYR A 91 -0.20 -4.09 2.43
CA TYR A 91 0.96 -3.80 1.60
C TYR A 91 1.41 -5.02 0.80
N LEU A 92 1.57 -6.20 1.43
CA LEU A 92 2.05 -7.40 0.76
C LEU A 92 1.13 -7.81 -0.39
N ASN A 93 -0.19 -7.84 -0.16
CA ASN A 93 -1.16 -8.19 -1.19
C ASN A 93 -1.07 -7.26 -2.42
N VAL A 94 -1.00 -5.95 -2.17
CA VAL A 94 -0.94 -4.98 -3.27
C VAL A 94 0.43 -4.98 -3.93
N ALA A 95 1.51 -5.15 -3.18
CA ALA A 95 2.86 -5.21 -3.72
C ALA A 95 3.06 -6.41 -4.66
N LEU A 96 2.51 -7.57 -4.30
CA LEU A 96 2.55 -8.75 -5.17
C LEU A 96 1.72 -8.58 -6.43
N LEU A 97 0.59 -7.88 -6.34
CA LEU A 97 -0.32 -7.69 -7.47
C LEU A 97 0.12 -6.56 -8.40
N MET A 98 0.47 -5.39 -7.85
CA MET A 98 0.73 -4.16 -8.60
C MET A 98 2.22 -3.79 -8.72
N GLY A 99 3.08 -4.33 -7.86
CA GLY A 99 4.51 -4.05 -7.88
C GLY A 99 5.16 -4.33 -9.23
N PRO A 100 5.02 -5.54 -9.79
CA PRO A 100 5.59 -5.88 -11.10
C PRO A 100 5.08 -4.98 -12.24
N MET A 101 3.80 -4.55 -12.18
CA MET A 101 3.22 -3.64 -13.16
C MET A 101 3.90 -2.26 -13.11
N LEU A 102 4.05 -1.69 -11.92
CA LEU A 102 4.69 -0.37 -11.76
C LEU A 102 6.15 -0.38 -12.19
N VAL A 103 6.89 -1.43 -11.86
CA VAL A 103 8.28 -1.61 -12.28
C VAL A 103 8.37 -1.76 -13.81
N GLY A 104 7.47 -2.53 -14.41
CA GLY A 104 7.36 -2.68 -15.86
C GLY A 104 7.02 -1.37 -16.60
N LEU A 105 6.45 -0.39 -15.92
CA LEU A 105 6.21 0.97 -16.43
C LEU A 105 7.41 1.91 -16.25
N GLY A 106 8.53 1.42 -15.71
CA GLY A 106 9.76 2.20 -15.54
C GLY A 106 9.90 2.90 -14.19
N ILE A 107 9.05 2.58 -13.21
CA ILE A 107 9.23 3.07 -11.85
C ILE A 107 10.28 2.21 -11.14
N ALA A 108 11.21 2.83 -10.42
CA ALA A 108 12.16 2.13 -9.58
C ALA A 108 11.45 1.23 -8.56
N THR A 109 11.97 0.03 -8.33
CA THR A 109 11.36 -0.96 -7.42
C THR A 109 11.09 -0.36 -6.05
N PHE A 110 12.04 0.35 -5.47
CA PHE A 110 11.87 1.00 -4.17
C PHE A 110 10.75 2.03 -4.18
N THR A 111 10.68 2.88 -5.21
CA THR A 111 9.61 3.87 -5.39
C THR A 111 8.23 3.22 -5.50
N ALA A 112 8.11 2.14 -6.29
CA ALA A 112 6.87 1.40 -6.44
C ALA A 112 6.40 0.82 -5.10
N HIS A 113 7.31 0.19 -4.34
CA HIS A 113 6.99 -0.35 -3.04
C HIS A 113 6.63 0.73 -2.01
N MET A 114 7.33 1.86 -2.01
CA MET A 114 7.01 2.99 -1.15
C MET A 114 5.63 3.58 -1.49
N PHE A 115 5.30 3.72 -2.77
CA PHE A 115 3.99 4.17 -3.23
C PHE A 115 2.87 3.26 -2.69
N ILE A 116 3.00 1.96 -2.88
CA ILE A 116 2.03 0.97 -2.42
C ILE A 116 1.91 1.01 -0.89
N PHE A 117 3.04 1.08 -0.18
CA PHE A 117 3.06 1.13 1.27
C PHE A 117 2.31 2.34 1.84
N TYR A 118 2.50 3.52 1.25
CA TYR A 118 1.79 4.73 1.67
C TYR A 118 0.27 4.55 1.61
N PHE A 119 -0.25 3.99 0.51
CA PHE A 119 -1.69 3.81 0.37
C PHE A 119 -2.23 2.63 1.17
N ALA A 120 -1.44 1.59 1.40
CA ALA A 120 -1.79 0.52 2.33
C ALA A 120 -1.95 1.06 3.77
N VAL A 121 -1.10 2.01 4.19
CA VAL A 121 -1.26 2.69 5.49
C VAL A 121 -2.44 3.67 5.48
N ALA A 122 -2.60 4.44 4.41
CA ALA A 122 -3.70 5.40 4.26
C ALA A 122 -5.08 4.72 4.28
N SER A 123 -5.20 3.45 3.88
CA SER A 123 -6.44 2.69 3.94
C SER A 123 -7.04 2.62 5.35
N ALA A 124 -6.19 2.64 6.40
CA ALA A 124 -6.63 2.61 7.79
C ALA A 124 -7.43 3.85 8.25
N ILE A 125 -7.30 4.97 7.53
CA ILE A 125 -8.05 6.21 7.80
C ILE A 125 -9.11 6.50 6.72
N THR A 126 -9.14 5.71 5.64
CA THR A 126 -10.00 5.96 4.47
C THR A 126 -11.36 5.25 4.63
N PRO A 127 -12.50 5.98 4.52
CA PRO A 127 -13.81 5.33 4.49
C PRO A 127 -13.93 4.32 3.32
N PRO A 128 -14.77 3.29 3.45
CA PRO A 128 -15.82 3.07 4.44
C PRO A 128 -15.40 2.31 5.71
N VAL A 129 -14.21 1.71 5.78
CA VAL A 129 -13.83 0.83 6.90
C VAL A 129 -12.87 1.50 7.90
N ALA A 130 -12.07 2.47 7.51
CA ALA A 130 -11.28 3.40 8.32
C ALA A 130 -10.98 2.97 9.78
N ILE A 131 -10.35 1.81 10.00
CA ILE A 131 -10.21 1.15 11.33
C ILE A 131 -9.63 2.10 12.38
N ALA A 132 -8.59 2.85 12.02
CA ALA A 132 -7.95 3.78 12.96
C ALA A 132 -8.88 4.94 13.35
N ALA A 133 -9.63 5.48 12.38
CA ALA A 133 -10.59 6.53 12.65
C ALA A 133 -11.79 6.04 13.48
N PHE A 134 -12.24 4.80 13.25
CA PHE A 134 -13.33 4.20 14.02
C PHE A 134 -12.88 3.89 15.45
N ALA A 135 -11.65 3.45 15.64
CA ALA A 135 -11.09 3.28 16.98
C ALA A 135 -11.03 4.62 17.72
N ALA A 136 -10.59 5.69 17.06
CA ALA A 136 -10.58 7.03 17.66
C ALA A 136 -12.00 7.52 17.98
N SER A 137 -12.97 7.29 17.11
CA SER A 137 -14.38 7.68 17.33
C SER A 137 -14.99 6.98 18.54
N SER A 138 -14.63 5.72 18.77
CA SER A 138 -15.12 4.94 19.92
C SER A 138 -14.64 5.53 21.25
N LEU A 139 -13.42 6.06 21.28
CA LEU A 139 -12.84 6.73 22.47
C LEU A 139 -13.48 8.10 22.71
N THR A 140 -13.70 8.86 21.65
CA THR A 140 -14.25 10.22 21.73
C THR A 140 -15.78 10.26 21.75
N LYS A 141 -16.44 9.13 21.50
CA LYS A 141 -17.91 9.00 21.32
C LYS A 141 -18.44 9.87 20.18
N ALA A 142 -17.60 10.19 19.20
CA ALA A 142 -17.97 10.92 18.01
C ALA A 142 -18.58 9.96 16.96
N ASP A 143 -19.22 10.52 15.94
CA ASP A 143 -19.72 9.73 14.82
C ASP A 143 -18.55 9.11 14.03
N PRO A 144 -18.52 7.77 13.81
CA PRO A 144 -17.41 7.09 13.16
C PRO A 144 -17.12 7.59 11.74
N MET A 145 -18.17 7.76 10.94
CA MET A 145 -18.00 8.15 9.54
C MET A 145 -17.52 9.59 9.41
N SER A 146 -18.08 10.51 10.21
CA SER A 146 -17.63 11.90 10.27
C SER A 146 -16.17 12.01 10.74
N THR A 147 -15.76 11.16 11.69
CA THR A 147 -14.37 11.07 12.15
C THR A 147 -13.45 10.59 11.03
N ALA A 148 -13.86 9.60 10.25
CA ALA A 148 -13.07 9.08 9.13
C ALA A 148 -12.90 10.13 8.02
N PHE A 149 -13.95 10.85 7.64
CA PHE A 149 -13.85 11.95 6.68
C PHE A 149 -12.94 13.08 7.18
N SER A 150 -13.03 13.40 8.47
CA SER A 150 -12.16 14.41 9.09
C SER A 150 -10.69 13.96 9.10
N ALA A 151 -10.44 12.66 9.33
CA ALA A 151 -9.10 12.09 9.28
C ALA A 151 -8.50 12.17 7.86
N VAL A 152 -9.26 11.81 6.82
CA VAL A 152 -8.82 11.95 5.42
C VAL A 152 -8.55 13.41 5.08
N LYS A 153 -9.44 14.33 5.48
CA LYS A 153 -9.26 15.76 5.23
C LYS A 153 -7.98 16.30 5.89
N SER A 154 -7.71 15.89 7.13
CA SER A 154 -6.49 16.29 7.85
C SER A 154 -5.24 15.65 7.24
N GLY A 155 -5.35 14.42 6.74
CA GLY A 155 -4.26 13.66 6.13
C GLY A 155 -4.18 13.77 4.60
N ILE A 156 -4.80 14.77 3.97
CA ILE A 156 -4.86 14.87 2.50
C ILE A 156 -3.47 14.86 1.84
N VAL A 157 -2.48 15.38 2.53
CA VAL A 157 -1.10 15.43 2.05
C VAL A 157 -0.52 14.02 1.85
N MET A 158 -0.95 13.03 2.65
CA MET A 158 -0.56 11.63 2.48
C MET A 158 -0.97 11.06 1.11
N PHE A 159 -2.02 11.58 0.50
CA PHE A 159 -2.49 11.11 -0.81
C PHE A 159 -1.75 11.79 -1.97
N ILE A 160 -1.09 12.91 -1.73
CA ILE A 160 -0.37 13.70 -2.76
C ILE A 160 1.11 13.32 -2.81
N ILE A 161 1.77 13.18 -1.65
CA ILE A 161 3.21 12.91 -1.55
C ILE A 161 3.65 11.69 -2.39
N PRO A 162 2.93 10.53 -2.40
CA PRO A 162 3.35 9.39 -3.19
C PRO A 162 3.40 9.66 -4.68
N PHE A 163 2.49 10.46 -5.22
CA PHE A 163 2.55 10.85 -6.62
C PHE A 163 3.78 11.73 -6.89
N ILE A 164 4.12 12.63 -5.99
CA ILE A 164 5.29 13.51 -6.18
C ILE A 164 6.57 12.68 -6.28
N PHE A 165 6.84 11.75 -5.36
CA PHE A 165 8.06 10.95 -5.44
C PHE A 165 8.01 9.87 -6.54
N ALA A 166 6.83 9.46 -7.01
CA ALA A 166 6.71 8.57 -8.16
C ALA A 166 7.15 9.25 -9.46
N PHE A 167 6.86 10.55 -9.62
CA PHE A 167 7.30 11.34 -10.77
C PHE A 167 8.69 11.94 -10.60
N TYR A 168 9.14 12.12 -9.36
CA TYR A 168 10.43 12.71 -9.00
C TYR A 168 11.17 11.79 -8.01
N PRO A 169 11.69 10.64 -8.49
CA PRO A 169 12.32 9.62 -7.63
C PRO A 169 13.57 10.14 -6.90
N GLU A 170 14.14 11.25 -7.33
CA GLU A 170 15.25 11.92 -6.66
C GLU A 170 14.90 12.32 -5.21
N LEU A 171 13.62 12.52 -4.91
CA LEU A 171 13.16 12.76 -3.54
C LEU A 171 13.38 11.56 -2.61
N LEU A 172 13.48 10.36 -3.17
CA LEU A 172 13.82 9.12 -2.47
C LEU A 172 15.31 8.75 -2.61
N VAL A 173 16.15 9.70 -3.03
CA VAL A 173 17.60 9.50 -3.26
C VAL A 173 17.86 8.44 -4.34
N ILE A 174 17.03 8.41 -5.39
CA ILE A 174 17.14 7.50 -6.53
C ILE A 174 17.54 8.31 -7.76
N ASP A 175 18.53 7.82 -8.52
CA ASP A 175 18.94 8.43 -9.78
C ASP A 175 17.96 8.04 -10.89
N ALA A 176 17.10 8.97 -11.28
CA ALA A 176 16.10 8.74 -12.33
C ALA A 176 16.72 8.37 -13.70
N ALA A 177 17.94 8.82 -13.98
CA ALA A 177 18.62 8.53 -15.23
C ALA A 177 19.12 7.08 -15.36
N LYS A 178 19.18 6.36 -14.24
CA LYS A 178 19.67 4.97 -14.18
C LYS A 178 18.58 3.94 -13.91
N ILE A 179 17.32 4.34 -13.91
CA ILE A 179 16.21 3.39 -13.72
C ILE A 179 16.09 2.55 -14.99
N ASP A 180 16.42 1.26 -14.88
CA ASP A 180 16.22 0.27 -15.94
C ASP A 180 14.98 -0.58 -15.57
N PRO A 181 13.93 -0.61 -16.40
CA PRO A 181 12.75 -1.44 -16.16
C PRO A 181 13.07 -2.95 -16.09
N ASN A 182 14.18 -3.38 -16.68
CA ASN A 182 14.61 -4.79 -16.64
C ASN A 182 15.53 -5.11 -15.44
N SER A 183 15.94 -4.10 -14.69
CA SER A 183 16.75 -4.28 -13.48
C SER A 183 15.87 -4.16 -12.23
N PRO A 184 15.85 -5.16 -11.34
CA PRO A 184 15.11 -5.09 -10.08
C PRO A 184 15.73 -4.13 -9.07
N THR A 185 16.93 -3.60 -9.34
CA THR A 185 17.65 -2.70 -8.43
C THR A 185 17.61 -1.28 -8.97
N ALA A 186 17.08 -0.35 -8.17
CA ALA A 186 17.20 1.07 -8.44
C ALA A 186 18.63 1.51 -8.11
N ASP A 187 19.25 2.25 -9.00
CA ASP A 187 20.51 2.92 -8.71
C ASP A 187 20.25 4.18 -7.90
N TYR A 188 21.05 4.38 -6.87
CA TYR A 188 21.00 5.57 -6.03
C TYR A 188 21.71 6.74 -6.70
N LEU A 189 21.46 7.96 -6.20
CA LEU A 189 22.14 9.15 -6.67
C LEU A 189 23.68 8.99 -6.55
N PRO A 190 24.45 9.59 -7.50
CA PRO A 190 25.91 9.54 -7.45
C PRO A 190 26.45 10.06 -6.12
N GLY A 191 27.32 9.27 -5.48
CA GLY A 191 27.91 9.60 -4.17
C GLY A 191 27.18 9.00 -2.96
N TYR A 192 26.07 8.28 -3.17
CA TYR A 192 25.44 7.48 -2.13
C TYR A 192 25.81 6.00 -2.32
N ASP A 193 26.69 5.50 -1.51
CA ASP A 193 27.26 4.15 -1.56
C ASP A 193 26.60 3.18 -0.56
N GLY A 194 25.54 3.62 0.13
CA GLY A 194 24.78 2.75 1.01
C GLY A 194 25.44 2.41 2.36
N ASN A 195 26.54 3.11 2.71
CA ASN A 195 27.27 2.97 3.99
C ASN A 195 26.93 4.05 4.99
#